data_00159a0b7104fb03f756f968308a7e35
#
_entry.id   00159a0b7104fb03f756f968308a7e35
#
_cell.length_a   1.000
_cell.length_b   1.000
_cell.length_c   1.000
_cell.angle_alpha   90.00
_cell.angle_beta   90.00
_cell.angle_gamma   90.00
#
_symmetry.space_group_name_H-M   'P 1'
#
loop_
_entity.id
_entity.type
_entity.pdbx_description
1 polymer ?
#
loop_
_entity_poly.entity_id
_entity_poly.type
_entity_poly.pdbx_seq_one_letter_code
_entity_poly.pdbx_strand_id
1 'polypeptide(L)'
;MKNFWRFIFRRNLPSTSLCQMDFAVLGLGDSSYAKFNFVAKKLHRRLLQLGGSALLPVCLGDDQHELGPDATIDPWLHDLWEKVLGPHPLPLDLSLTPPGVPWPSKFTLKFLQEVPSTCSEELCVTGTDPQGPPSELQPFLAPMVTNQRVTGPSHFQDVRLIEFDITGSGVSFVAGDVVLIQPENTASHVQQFCQVLGLDPDQHFTLQPREPGVPCPARLPQPCSIQRLVSQYLDIASVPRRSFFELLACLSCHELEREKLLELSSAQGQEDLCEYCTRPHRTVLEVLCDFPHTAGAIPPDYLLDLIPLIRPRAFSIASSLLAHPSRLQILVAVVQYQTRLKEPRRGLCSNWLASLDPGQGPVRVPLWVRSGGLTFPKTPDTPVIMVGPGTGVAPFRAAIQERVAQGETGNVLFFGCRQRDQDFYWEAEWTELQTRGCLTLVTAFSREQEQKVYVQHRLRELGPLVWGLLDLRGAHFYLAGNAKYMPADVSDALTSIFQEEGGLSGPAAAAYLARLQRTLRFQTETWA
;
A
#
# COMPACT_ATOMS: atom_id res chain seq x y z
N MET A 1 -15.13 3.33 13.17
CA MET A 1 -14.17 4.45 13.27
C MET A 1 -14.75 5.83 12.94
N LYS A 2 -15.46 6.04 11.82
CA LYS A 2 -16.01 7.38 11.46
C LYS A 2 -16.89 8.01 12.56
N ASN A 3 -17.73 7.23 13.25
CA ASN A 3 -18.61 7.72 14.32
C ASN A 3 -17.84 8.12 15.59
N PHE A 4 -16.85 7.33 16.00
CA PHE A 4 -15.97 7.67 17.13
C PHE A 4 -15.22 8.98 16.87
N TRP A 5 -14.59 9.11 15.70
CA TRP A 5 -13.87 10.31 15.32
C TRP A 5 -14.78 11.54 15.29
N ARG A 6 -15.97 11.43 14.65
CA ARG A 6 -16.96 12.49 14.61
C ARG A 6 -17.45 12.88 16.00
N PHE A 7 -17.62 11.93 16.90
CA PHE A 7 -18.04 12.18 18.28
C PHE A 7 -16.96 12.93 19.04
N ILE A 8 -15.76 12.43 19.12
CA ILE A 8 -14.66 12.99 19.95
C ILE A 8 -14.27 14.41 19.52
N PHE A 9 -14.39 14.75 18.23
CA PHE A 9 -14.05 16.06 17.68
C PHE A 9 -15.24 17.04 17.60
N ARG A 10 -16.36 16.77 18.28
CA ARG A 10 -17.43 17.76 18.46
C ARG A 10 -16.90 18.97 19.23
N ARG A 11 -17.31 20.20 18.77
CA ARG A 11 -16.84 21.46 19.38
C ARG A 11 -17.42 21.71 20.77
N ASN A 12 -18.60 21.17 21.05
CA ASN A 12 -19.38 21.41 22.27
C ASN A 12 -19.18 20.35 23.36
N LEU A 13 -18.19 19.46 23.25
CA LEU A 13 -17.86 18.53 24.33
C LEU A 13 -17.14 19.27 25.46
N PRO A 14 -17.63 19.17 26.71
CA PRO A 14 -16.96 19.76 27.88
C PRO A 14 -15.53 19.20 28.06
N SER A 15 -14.64 20.01 28.61
CA SER A 15 -13.26 19.58 28.92
C SER A 15 -13.17 18.49 30.01
N THR A 16 -14.26 18.22 30.69
CA THR A 16 -14.37 17.18 31.72
C THR A 16 -15.05 15.91 31.23
N SER A 17 -15.34 15.80 29.93
CA SER A 17 -16.09 14.67 29.35
C SER A 17 -15.41 13.32 29.57
N LEU A 18 -14.09 13.29 29.75
CA LEU A 18 -13.28 12.08 29.92
C LEU A 18 -12.43 12.11 31.21
N CYS A 19 -12.82 12.87 32.23
CA CYS A 19 -12.03 13.04 33.46
C CYS A 19 -11.85 11.75 34.28
N GLN A 20 -12.59 10.69 33.98
CA GLN A 20 -12.46 9.37 34.63
C GLN A 20 -11.87 8.31 33.68
N MET A 21 -11.26 8.72 32.59
CA MET A 21 -10.73 7.81 31.60
C MET A 21 -9.19 7.88 31.56
N ASP A 22 -8.57 6.77 31.89
CA ASP A 22 -7.16 6.55 31.60
C ASP A 22 -6.99 6.05 30.16
N PHE A 23 -5.95 6.50 29.48
CA PHE A 23 -5.72 6.12 28.09
C PHE A 23 -4.23 6.03 27.75
N ALA A 24 -3.92 5.25 26.74
CA ALA A 24 -2.63 5.21 26.07
C ALA A 24 -2.85 5.27 24.54
N VAL A 25 -1.95 5.91 23.81
CA VAL A 25 -2.04 6.06 22.35
C VAL A 25 -0.75 5.57 21.71
N LEU A 26 -0.88 4.55 20.87
CA LEU A 26 0.16 4.07 19.96
C LEU A 26 -0.18 4.48 18.54
N GLY A 27 0.74 5.17 17.87
CA GLY A 27 0.68 5.53 16.46
C GLY A 27 1.63 4.66 15.65
N LEU A 28 1.15 4.12 14.54
CA LEU A 28 1.95 3.44 13.54
C LEU A 28 2.03 4.35 12.32
N GLY A 29 3.23 4.67 11.86
CA GLY A 29 3.43 5.62 10.78
C GLY A 29 4.76 5.42 10.06
N ASP A 30 4.95 6.23 9.03
CA ASP A 30 6.14 6.29 8.20
C ASP A 30 6.55 7.76 8.10
N SER A 31 7.76 8.09 8.55
CA SER A 31 8.28 9.46 8.59
C SER A 31 8.64 10.02 7.21
N SER A 32 8.66 9.20 6.16
CA SER A 32 8.76 9.69 4.78
C SER A 32 7.55 10.52 4.35
N TYR A 33 6.42 10.38 5.05
CA TYR A 33 5.22 11.17 4.80
C TYR A 33 5.16 12.42 5.68
N ALA A 34 4.88 13.58 5.08
CA ALA A 34 4.82 14.88 5.78
C ALA A 34 3.84 14.91 6.98
N LYS A 35 2.83 14.05 6.99
CA LYS A 35 1.85 13.92 8.08
C LYS A 35 2.13 12.72 8.99
N PHE A 36 3.40 12.43 9.23
CA PHE A 36 3.85 11.35 10.11
C PHE A 36 3.12 11.34 11.45
N ASN A 37 2.42 10.24 11.72
CA ASN A 37 1.65 9.99 12.95
C ASN A 37 0.68 11.13 13.35
N PHE A 38 0.19 11.93 12.36
CA PHE A 38 -0.68 13.07 12.63
C PHE A 38 -1.97 12.66 13.35
N VAL A 39 -2.54 11.52 13.01
CA VAL A 39 -3.79 11.01 13.61
C VAL A 39 -3.58 10.68 15.08
N ALA A 40 -2.52 9.96 15.42
CA ALA A 40 -2.19 9.59 16.80
C ALA A 40 -1.89 10.83 17.65
N LYS A 41 -1.05 11.75 17.14
CA LYS A 41 -0.75 13.04 17.79
C LYS A 41 -2.01 13.86 18.04
N LYS A 42 -2.91 13.92 17.07
CA LYS A 42 -4.17 14.67 17.16
C LYS A 42 -5.13 14.01 18.16
N LEU A 43 -5.24 12.68 18.14
CA LEU A 43 -6.07 11.92 19.08
C LEU A 43 -5.59 12.13 20.52
N HIS A 44 -4.31 11.90 20.78
CA HIS A 44 -3.70 12.08 22.09
C HIS A 44 -3.98 13.47 22.67
N ARG A 45 -3.72 14.53 21.91
CA ARG A 45 -4.00 15.91 22.32
C ARG A 45 -5.48 16.14 22.61
N ARG A 46 -6.38 15.54 21.80
CA ARG A 46 -7.81 15.71 22.00
C ARG A 46 -8.32 15.00 23.25
N LEU A 47 -7.83 13.81 23.55
CA LEU A 47 -8.18 13.10 24.78
C LEU A 47 -7.76 13.88 26.03
N LEU A 48 -6.56 14.45 26.03
CA LEU A 48 -6.11 15.36 27.11
C LEU A 48 -7.00 16.59 27.24
N GLN A 49 -7.41 17.24 26.11
CA GLN A 49 -8.32 18.39 26.13
C GLN A 49 -9.71 18.06 26.70
N LEU A 50 -10.13 16.81 26.65
CA LEU A 50 -11.39 16.35 27.19
C LEU A 50 -11.28 15.86 28.65
N GLY A 51 -10.10 16.02 29.28
CA GLY A 51 -9.85 15.68 30.68
C GLY A 51 -9.38 14.26 30.93
N GLY A 52 -9.11 13.48 29.89
CA GLY A 52 -8.54 12.13 30.05
C GLY A 52 -7.10 12.16 30.59
N SER A 53 -6.72 11.14 31.33
CA SER A 53 -5.40 10.95 31.94
C SER A 53 -4.55 10.01 31.08
N ALA A 54 -3.40 10.48 30.58
CA ALA A 54 -2.51 9.64 29.80
C ALA A 54 -1.66 8.77 30.73
N LEU A 55 -1.71 7.44 30.56
CA LEU A 55 -0.88 6.49 31.29
C LEU A 55 0.60 6.62 30.93
N LEU A 56 0.89 6.87 29.64
CA LEU A 56 2.22 7.03 29.09
C LEU A 56 2.23 8.16 28.04
N PRO A 57 3.40 8.71 27.70
CA PRO A 57 3.56 9.53 26.51
C PRO A 57 3.09 8.78 25.26
N VAL A 58 2.63 9.53 24.23
CA VAL A 58 2.24 8.93 22.94
C VAL A 58 3.42 8.21 22.30
N CYS A 59 3.26 6.93 21.96
CA CYS A 59 4.23 6.20 21.17
C CYS A 59 4.02 6.49 19.67
N LEU A 60 5.10 6.73 18.94
CA LEU A 60 5.09 7.04 17.51
C LEU A 60 6.02 6.05 16.79
N GLY A 61 5.53 4.85 16.51
CA GLY A 61 6.28 3.87 15.72
C GLY A 61 6.52 4.42 14.31
N ASP A 62 7.74 4.21 13.80
CA ASP A 62 8.21 4.72 12.51
C ASP A 62 8.76 3.58 11.67
N ASP A 63 8.17 3.38 10.49
CA ASP A 63 8.61 2.37 9.53
C ASP A 63 9.98 2.69 8.91
N GLN A 64 10.44 3.96 9.01
CA GLN A 64 11.76 4.42 8.55
C GLN A 64 12.85 4.37 9.66
N HIS A 65 12.50 3.93 10.88
CA HIS A 65 13.48 3.81 11.94
C HIS A 65 14.56 2.78 11.57
N GLU A 66 15.83 3.06 11.86
CA GLU A 66 16.97 2.21 11.48
C GLU A 66 16.85 0.76 11.96
N LEU A 67 16.27 0.55 13.14
CA LEU A 67 16.00 -0.77 13.73
C LEU A 67 14.55 -1.24 13.56
N GLY A 68 13.75 -0.56 12.71
CA GLY A 68 12.34 -0.83 12.54
C GLY A 68 11.44 -0.20 13.62
N PRO A 69 10.11 -0.22 13.44
CA PRO A 69 9.16 0.42 14.35
C PRO A 69 9.15 -0.18 15.76
N ASP A 70 9.52 -1.46 15.89
CA ASP A 70 9.51 -2.19 17.17
C ASP A 70 10.52 -1.62 18.17
N ALA A 71 11.58 -0.94 17.70
CA ALA A 71 12.56 -0.25 18.56
C ALA A 71 11.92 0.75 19.55
N THR A 72 10.83 1.40 19.12
CA THR A 72 10.08 2.36 19.95
C THR A 72 8.83 1.75 20.57
N ILE A 73 8.23 0.75 19.90
CA ILE A 73 6.97 0.14 20.32
C ILE A 73 7.17 -0.80 21.49
N ASP A 74 8.19 -1.65 21.45
CA ASP A 74 8.38 -2.69 22.46
C ASP A 74 8.68 -2.15 23.86
N PRO A 75 9.61 -1.19 24.06
CA PRO A 75 9.83 -0.59 25.37
C PRO A 75 8.56 0.09 25.90
N TRP A 76 7.82 0.76 25.01
CA TRP A 76 6.59 1.44 25.38
C TRP A 76 5.48 0.46 25.77
N LEU A 77 5.35 -0.69 25.09
CA LEU A 77 4.41 -1.74 25.48
C LEU A 77 4.77 -2.37 26.81
N HIS A 78 6.05 -2.58 27.09
CA HIS A 78 6.53 -3.08 28.38
C HIS A 78 6.10 -2.13 29.51
N ASP A 79 6.41 -0.84 29.39
CA ASP A 79 6.02 0.19 30.35
C ASP A 79 4.49 0.27 30.52
N LEU A 80 3.74 0.11 29.42
CA LEU A 80 2.28 0.11 29.47
C LEU A 80 1.74 -1.06 30.30
N TRP A 81 2.26 -2.26 30.07
CA TRP A 81 1.83 -3.43 30.82
C TRP A 81 2.17 -3.33 32.31
N GLU A 82 3.33 -2.82 32.67
CA GLU A 82 3.67 -2.57 34.08
C GLU A 82 2.67 -1.60 34.73
N LYS A 83 2.33 -0.50 34.04
CA LYS A 83 1.37 0.49 34.54
C LYS A 83 -0.06 -0.01 34.63
N VAL A 84 -0.47 -0.90 33.73
CA VAL A 84 -1.84 -1.44 33.72
C VAL A 84 -1.99 -2.57 34.71
N LEU A 85 -1.04 -3.50 34.78
CA LEU A 85 -1.12 -4.68 35.64
C LEU A 85 -0.92 -4.37 37.13
N GLY A 86 -0.24 -3.28 37.45
CA GLY A 86 -0.08 -2.85 38.85
C GLY A 86 -1.43 -2.57 39.55
N PRO A 87 -2.25 -1.63 39.00
CA PRO A 87 -3.58 -1.34 39.54
C PRO A 87 -4.64 -2.40 39.23
N HIS A 88 -4.47 -3.15 38.14
CA HIS A 88 -5.42 -4.14 37.62
C HIS A 88 -4.74 -5.50 37.47
N PRO A 89 -4.42 -6.22 38.54
CA PRO A 89 -3.81 -7.53 38.43
C PRO A 89 -4.71 -8.49 37.67
N LEU A 90 -4.10 -9.47 37.02
CA LEU A 90 -4.84 -10.50 36.30
C LEU A 90 -5.82 -11.22 37.24
N PRO A 91 -7.04 -11.54 36.79
CA PRO A 91 -7.94 -12.41 37.50
C PRO A 91 -7.28 -13.74 37.88
N LEU A 92 -7.66 -14.32 39.01
CA LEU A 92 -7.02 -15.54 39.54
C LEU A 92 -7.13 -16.78 38.63
N ASP A 93 -8.09 -16.77 37.73
CA ASP A 93 -8.35 -17.79 36.70
C ASP A 93 -7.58 -17.57 35.39
N LEU A 94 -6.90 -16.42 35.26
CA LEU A 94 -6.08 -16.10 34.07
C LEU A 94 -4.60 -16.09 34.46
N SER A 95 -3.80 -16.80 33.70
CA SER A 95 -2.34 -16.78 33.79
C SER A 95 -1.73 -16.33 32.45
N LEU A 96 -0.60 -15.63 32.51
CA LEU A 96 0.20 -15.38 31.34
C LEU A 96 0.71 -16.69 30.75
N THR A 97 0.69 -16.82 29.43
CA THR A 97 1.31 -17.98 28.77
C THR A 97 2.80 -18.02 29.14
N PRO A 98 3.30 -19.15 29.66
CA PRO A 98 4.71 -19.25 30.03
C PRO A 98 5.62 -18.98 28.84
N PRO A 99 6.79 -18.35 29.04
CA PRO A 99 7.77 -18.18 27.96
C PRO A 99 8.12 -19.53 27.31
N GLY A 100 8.20 -19.55 25.99
CA GLY A 100 8.54 -20.75 25.21
C GLY A 100 7.40 -21.73 24.94
N VAL A 101 6.18 -21.40 25.40
CA VAL A 101 4.97 -22.15 25.05
C VAL A 101 4.22 -21.41 23.95
N PRO A 102 3.98 -22.02 22.77
CA PRO A 102 3.22 -21.37 21.73
C PRO A 102 1.77 -21.16 22.18
N TRP A 103 1.22 -19.95 21.91
CA TRP A 103 -0.22 -19.74 22.10
C TRP A 103 -1.01 -20.65 21.16
N PRO A 104 -2.22 -21.05 21.52
CA PRO A 104 -3.04 -21.89 20.66
C PRO A 104 -3.29 -21.21 19.31
N SER A 105 -3.15 -21.96 18.21
CA SER A 105 -3.49 -21.47 16.89
C SER A 105 -4.96 -21.04 16.83
N LYS A 106 -5.27 -19.99 16.07
CA LYS A 106 -6.64 -19.47 15.89
C LYS A 106 -7.55 -20.44 15.16
N PHE A 107 -6.96 -21.28 14.31
CA PHE A 107 -7.68 -22.20 13.43
C PHE A 107 -7.12 -23.61 13.54
N THR A 108 -7.95 -24.58 13.20
CA THR A 108 -7.55 -25.96 12.97
C THR A 108 -7.80 -26.32 11.50
N LEU A 109 -6.79 -26.86 10.83
CA LEU A 109 -6.90 -27.39 9.47
C LEU A 109 -7.35 -28.86 9.54
N LYS A 110 -8.55 -29.14 9.08
CA LYS A 110 -9.05 -30.53 8.95
C LYS A 110 -8.82 -31.02 7.53
N PHE A 111 -7.84 -31.88 7.36
CA PHE A 111 -7.54 -32.51 6.08
C PHE A 111 -8.63 -33.46 5.66
N LEU A 112 -8.95 -33.44 4.37
CA LEU A 112 -9.96 -34.30 3.76
C LEU A 112 -9.29 -35.50 3.12
N GLN A 113 -9.91 -36.70 3.28
CA GLN A 113 -9.45 -37.93 2.64
C GLN A 113 -9.92 -38.02 1.19
N GLU A 114 -11.12 -37.49 0.88
CA GLU A 114 -11.70 -37.43 -0.46
C GLU A 114 -12.14 -35.98 -0.76
N VAL A 115 -11.85 -35.53 -1.98
CA VAL A 115 -12.31 -34.23 -2.46
C VAL A 115 -13.73 -34.33 -2.92
N PRO A 116 -14.69 -33.54 -2.41
CA PRO A 116 -16.06 -33.55 -2.91
C PRO A 116 -16.09 -33.25 -4.41
N SER A 117 -16.79 -34.07 -5.20
CA SER A 117 -16.90 -33.95 -6.65
C SER A 117 -17.52 -32.62 -7.14
N THR A 118 -17.98 -31.77 -6.24
CA THR A 118 -18.58 -30.45 -6.50
C THR A 118 -17.59 -29.30 -6.39
N CYS A 119 -16.31 -29.56 -6.08
CA CYS A 119 -15.27 -28.51 -6.07
C CYS A 119 -14.85 -28.21 -7.50
N SER A 120 -15.64 -27.44 -8.25
CA SER A 120 -15.14 -26.72 -9.41
C SER A 120 -14.09 -25.71 -8.93
N GLU A 121 -12.95 -25.64 -9.63
CA GLU A 121 -11.84 -24.72 -9.35
C GLU A 121 -12.21 -23.24 -9.45
N GLU A 122 -13.46 -22.94 -9.82
CA GLU A 122 -13.97 -21.58 -9.86
C GLU A 122 -14.19 -21.04 -8.45
N LEU A 123 -13.82 -19.78 -8.24
CA LEU A 123 -14.06 -19.00 -7.03
C LEU A 123 -15.52 -19.14 -6.57
N CYS A 124 -15.82 -20.19 -5.79
CA CYS A 124 -17.11 -20.32 -5.11
C CYS A 124 -17.14 -19.35 -3.93
N VAL A 125 -17.55 -18.13 -4.21
CA VAL A 125 -17.95 -17.18 -3.18
C VAL A 125 -19.33 -17.61 -2.69
N THR A 126 -19.36 -18.28 -1.54
CA THR A 126 -20.60 -18.66 -0.90
C THR A 126 -21.40 -17.42 -0.48
N GLY A 127 -22.52 -17.18 -1.10
CA GLY A 127 -23.66 -16.49 -0.48
C GLY A 127 -23.79 -15.01 -0.68
N THR A 128 -23.26 -14.41 -1.75
CA THR A 128 -23.55 -13.01 -2.09
C THR A 128 -24.21 -12.89 -3.46
N ASP A 129 -25.19 -12.00 -3.52
CA ASP A 129 -25.99 -11.70 -4.70
C ASP A 129 -25.09 -11.34 -5.90
N PRO A 130 -25.18 -12.01 -7.06
CA PRO A 130 -24.36 -11.74 -8.23
C PRO A 130 -24.60 -10.39 -8.91
N GLN A 131 -25.46 -9.53 -8.36
CA GLN A 131 -25.87 -8.26 -8.94
C GLN A 131 -25.08 -7.02 -8.43
N GLY A 132 -24.15 -7.19 -7.49
CA GLY A 132 -23.33 -6.08 -6.98
C GLY A 132 -22.06 -5.80 -7.82
N PRO A 133 -21.49 -4.57 -7.75
CA PRO A 133 -20.20 -4.28 -8.39
C PRO A 133 -19.08 -5.12 -7.77
N PRO A 134 -18.03 -5.45 -8.53
CA PRO A 134 -16.89 -6.21 -8.03
C PRO A 134 -16.28 -5.61 -6.76
N SER A 135 -15.90 -6.46 -5.82
CA SER A 135 -15.43 -6.09 -4.50
C SER A 135 -14.27 -6.98 -4.05
N GLU A 136 -13.68 -6.70 -2.90
CA GLU A 136 -12.64 -7.53 -2.30
C GLU A 136 -13.08 -8.98 -2.07
N LEU A 137 -14.37 -9.19 -1.76
CA LEU A 137 -14.93 -10.53 -1.53
C LEU A 137 -15.33 -11.24 -2.84
N GLN A 138 -15.63 -10.45 -3.87
CA GLN A 138 -16.00 -10.90 -5.20
C GLN A 138 -15.25 -10.11 -6.26
N PRO A 139 -13.94 -10.35 -6.45
CA PRO A 139 -13.17 -9.68 -7.48
C PRO A 139 -13.65 -10.09 -8.87
N PHE A 140 -13.58 -9.18 -9.81
CA PHE A 140 -13.75 -9.51 -11.21
C PHE A 140 -12.47 -10.13 -11.77
N LEU A 141 -12.58 -11.27 -12.42
CA LEU A 141 -11.46 -11.92 -13.11
C LEU A 141 -11.30 -11.31 -14.49
N ALA A 142 -10.62 -10.16 -14.54
CA ALA A 142 -10.47 -9.36 -15.75
C ALA A 142 -9.51 -10.02 -16.74
N PRO A 143 -9.92 -10.25 -18.01
CA PRO A 143 -8.99 -10.67 -19.05
C PRO A 143 -7.92 -9.59 -19.26
N MET A 144 -6.64 -9.97 -19.20
CA MET A 144 -5.53 -9.10 -19.59
C MET A 144 -5.46 -9.06 -21.11
N VAL A 145 -5.49 -7.86 -21.69
CA VAL A 145 -5.46 -7.64 -23.15
C VAL A 145 -4.04 -7.39 -23.63
N THR A 146 -3.33 -6.53 -22.91
CA THR A 146 -1.92 -6.21 -23.20
C THR A 146 -1.10 -6.09 -21.93
N ASN A 147 0.19 -6.41 -22.05
CA ASN A 147 1.20 -6.20 -21.03
C ASN A 147 2.48 -5.76 -21.71
N GLN A 148 2.62 -4.47 -21.95
CA GLN A 148 3.69 -3.91 -22.74
C GLN A 148 4.66 -3.09 -21.92
N ARG A 149 5.96 -3.35 -22.02
CA ARG A 149 6.99 -2.45 -21.50
C ARG A 149 6.98 -1.14 -22.27
N VAL A 150 6.91 -0.01 -21.55
CA VAL A 150 6.87 1.35 -22.10
C VAL A 150 8.15 2.14 -21.87
N THR A 151 9.10 1.57 -21.13
CA THR A 151 10.46 2.10 -20.99
C THR A 151 11.41 1.46 -22.00
N GLY A 152 12.42 2.21 -22.43
CA GLY A 152 13.47 1.69 -23.32
C GLY A 152 14.13 0.42 -22.76
N PRO A 153 14.64 -0.49 -23.60
CA PRO A 153 15.24 -1.75 -23.15
C PRO A 153 16.43 -1.56 -22.20
N SER A 154 17.20 -0.49 -22.40
CA SER A 154 18.37 -0.13 -21.58
C SER A 154 18.01 0.67 -20.32
N HIS A 155 16.76 1.06 -20.13
CA HIS A 155 16.34 1.80 -18.96
C HIS A 155 16.42 0.92 -17.70
N PHE A 156 16.91 1.48 -16.59
CA PHE A 156 17.15 0.76 -15.33
C PHE A 156 15.88 0.15 -14.73
N GLN A 157 14.71 0.75 -14.99
CA GLN A 157 13.42 0.31 -14.47
C GLN A 157 12.51 -0.17 -15.60
N ASP A 158 11.97 -1.38 -15.47
CA ASP A 158 10.88 -1.86 -16.31
C ASP A 158 9.58 -1.18 -15.86
N VAL A 159 8.94 -0.43 -16.76
CA VAL A 159 7.60 0.12 -16.53
C VAL A 159 6.68 -0.43 -17.60
N ARG A 160 5.51 -0.92 -17.18
CA ARG A 160 4.56 -1.58 -18.07
C ARG A 160 3.22 -0.88 -18.10
N LEU A 161 2.70 -0.72 -19.33
CA LEU A 161 1.29 -0.43 -19.56
C LEU A 161 0.54 -1.75 -19.65
N ILE A 162 -0.41 -1.93 -18.74
CA ILE A 162 -1.24 -3.14 -18.69
C ILE A 162 -2.69 -2.73 -18.92
N GLU A 163 -3.35 -3.42 -19.86
CA GLU A 163 -4.75 -3.19 -20.19
C GLU A 163 -5.60 -4.42 -19.88
N PHE A 164 -6.75 -4.18 -19.26
CA PHE A 164 -7.75 -5.18 -18.92
C PHE A 164 -9.06 -4.92 -19.65
N ASP A 165 -9.73 -5.99 -20.06
CA ASP A 165 -11.10 -5.95 -20.56
C ASP A 165 -12.07 -6.03 -19.36
N ILE A 166 -12.92 -5.02 -19.23
CA ILE A 166 -13.94 -4.96 -18.17
C ILE A 166 -15.37 -5.06 -18.72
N THR A 167 -15.51 -5.53 -19.96
CA THR A 167 -16.82 -5.74 -20.59
C THR A 167 -17.69 -6.66 -19.73
N GLY A 168 -18.93 -6.24 -19.46
CA GLY A 168 -19.89 -7.03 -18.69
C GLY A 168 -19.62 -7.19 -17.20
N SER A 169 -18.55 -6.54 -16.68
CA SER A 169 -18.15 -6.66 -15.27
C SER A 169 -18.98 -5.82 -14.29
N GLY A 170 -19.73 -4.83 -14.79
CA GLY A 170 -20.35 -3.81 -13.93
C GLY A 170 -19.36 -2.84 -13.29
N VAL A 171 -18.06 -2.92 -13.63
CA VAL A 171 -17.03 -1.97 -13.17
C VAL A 171 -17.26 -0.61 -13.81
N SER A 172 -17.35 0.41 -12.96
CA SER A 172 -17.38 1.82 -13.36
C SER A 172 -16.36 2.60 -12.54
N PHE A 173 -15.69 3.56 -13.15
CA PHE A 173 -14.73 4.43 -12.49
C PHE A 173 -14.68 5.80 -13.16
N VAL A 174 -14.12 6.77 -12.44
CA VAL A 174 -13.81 8.11 -12.92
C VAL A 174 -12.33 8.40 -12.71
N ALA A 175 -11.82 9.44 -13.35
CA ALA A 175 -10.43 9.87 -13.13
C ALA A 175 -10.15 10.12 -11.65
N GLY A 176 -9.03 9.61 -11.15
CA GLY A 176 -8.63 9.65 -9.74
C GLY A 176 -9.02 8.41 -8.93
N ASP A 177 -9.80 7.49 -9.49
CA ASP A 177 -10.06 6.19 -8.87
C ASP A 177 -8.84 5.26 -9.02
N VAL A 178 -8.80 4.23 -8.15
CA VAL A 178 -7.74 3.23 -8.13
C VAL A 178 -8.31 1.83 -8.33
N VAL A 179 -7.57 1.00 -9.03
CA VAL A 179 -7.85 -0.43 -9.13
C VAL A 179 -7.02 -1.19 -8.10
N LEU A 180 -7.66 -2.11 -7.39
CA LEU A 180 -7.00 -3.06 -6.50
C LEU A 180 -6.84 -4.39 -7.22
N ILE A 181 -5.63 -4.92 -7.16
CA ILE A 181 -5.25 -6.18 -7.79
C ILE A 181 -4.75 -7.14 -6.72
N GLN A 182 -5.31 -8.35 -6.71
CA GLN A 182 -4.88 -9.44 -5.83
C GLN A 182 -3.80 -10.26 -6.54
N PRO A 183 -2.53 -10.19 -6.09
CA PRO A 183 -1.45 -10.98 -6.69
C PRO A 183 -1.40 -12.40 -6.14
N GLU A 184 -0.57 -13.21 -6.77
CA GLU A 184 -0.27 -14.57 -6.36
C GLU A 184 1.25 -14.77 -6.17
N ASN A 185 1.64 -15.74 -5.35
CA ASN A 185 3.02 -16.21 -5.29
C ASN A 185 3.37 -17.00 -6.56
N THR A 186 4.64 -16.97 -6.96
CA THR A 186 5.09 -17.75 -8.12
C THR A 186 5.04 -19.25 -7.85
N ALA A 187 4.76 -20.04 -8.88
CA ALA A 187 4.67 -21.51 -8.76
C ALA A 187 5.95 -22.13 -8.16
N SER A 188 7.13 -21.58 -8.51
CA SER A 188 8.41 -22.04 -7.96
C SER A 188 8.53 -21.81 -6.46
N HIS A 189 8.09 -20.64 -5.96
CA HIS A 189 8.11 -20.35 -4.53
C HIS A 189 7.08 -21.19 -3.76
N VAL A 190 5.91 -21.44 -4.35
CA VAL A 190 4.88 -22.33 -3.77
C VAL A 190 5.44 -23.76 -3.63
N GLN A 191 6.06 -24.28 -4.68
CA GLN A 191 6.66 -25.60 -4.66
C GLN A 191 7.78 -25.70 -3.60
N GLN A 192 8.69 -24.72 -3.56
CA GLN A 192 9.76 -24.66 -2.57
C GLN A 192 9.21 -24.60 -1.14
N PHE A 193 8.18 -23.78 -0.90
CA PHE A 193 7.54 -23.68 0.41
C PHE A 193 6.94 -25.01 0.86
N CYS A 194 6.17 -25.67 -0.01
CA CYS A 194 5.58 -26.97 0.29
C CYS A 194 6.67 -28.03 0.57
N GLN A 195 7.76 -28.02 -0.19
CA GLN A 195 8.89 -28.91 0.01
C GLN A 195 9.57 -28.71 1.36
N VAL A 196 9.85 -27.46 1.75
CA VAL A 196 10.53 -27.13 3.02
C VAL A 196 9.69 -27.50 4.24
N LEU A 197 8.36 -27.37 4.16
CA LEU A 197 7.44 -27.72 5.25
C LEU A 197 6.96 -29.18 5.17
N GLY A 198 7.29 -29.93 4.13
CA GLY A 198 6.80 -31.30 3.94
C GLY A 198 5.30 -31.39 3.69
N LEU A 199 4.70 -30.38 3.07
CA LEU A 199 3.27 -30.31 2.77
C LEU A 199 2.99 -30.86 1.37
N ASP A 200 1.89 -31.61 1.25
CA ASP A 200 1.36 -32.04 -0.06
C ASP A 200 0.52 -30.90 -0.66
N PRO A 201 0.90 -30.32 -1.82
CA PRO A 201 0.19 -29.24 -2.47
C PRO A 201 -1.25 -29.57 -2.82
N ASP A 202 -1.53 -30.84 -3.18
CA ASP A 202 -2.85 -31.30 -3.63
C ASP A 202 -3.78 -31.67 -2.47
N GLN A 203 -3.24 -31.73 -1.25
CA GLN A 203 -4.04 -32.02 -0.06
C GLN A 203 -5.08 -30.93 0.20
N HIS A 204 -6.33 -31.33 0.31
CA HIS A 204 -7.45 -30.45 0.63
C HIS A 204 -7.76 -30.44 2.11
N PHE A 205 -8.22 -29.31 2.61
CA PHE A 205 -8.62 -29.10 4.01
C PHE A 205 -9.83 -28.19 4.13
N THR A 206 -10.46 -28.24 5.32
CA THR A 206 -11.41 -27.23 5.80
C THR A 206 -10.83 -26.54 7.02
N LEU A 207 -11.09 -25.23 7.15
CA LEU A 207 -10.61 -24.39 8.24
C LEU A 207 -11.70 -24.25 9.31
N GLN A 208 -11.38 -24.57 10.55
CA GLN A 208 -12.31 -24.43 11.68
C GLN A 208 -11.71 -23.47 12.71
N PRO A 209 -12.44 -22.40 13.12
CA PRO A 209 -12.00 -21.55 14.21
C PRO A 209 -12.00 -22.34 15.52
N ARG A 210 -10.99 -22.15 16.37
CA ARG A 210 -10.91 -22.78 17.69
C ARG A 210 -11.81 -22.10 18.71
N GLU A 211 -11.98 -20.77 18.57
CA GLU A 211 -12.83 -20.01 19.47
C GLU A 211 -14.14 -19.59 18.80
N PRO A 212 -15.27 -19.65 19.52
CA PRO A 212 -16.55 -19.17 19.03
C PRO A 212 -16.48 -17.67 18.70
N GLY A 213 -16.91 -17.28 17.49
CA GLY A 213 -16.95 -15.89 17.07
C GLY A 213 -15.71 -15.40 16.30
N VAL A 214 -14.66 -16.19 16.19
CA VAL A 214 -13.55 -15.90 15.26
C VAL A 214 -14.01 -16.21 13.83
N PRO A 215 -14.10 -15.20 12.94
CA PRO A 215 -14.51 -15.44 11.56
C PRO A 215 -13.38 -16.10 10.77
N CYS A 216 -13.72 -17.08 9.94
CA CYS A 216 -12.78 -17.60 8.94
C CYS A 216 -12.39 -16.47 7.95
N PRO A 217 -11.17 -16.52 7.36
CA PRO A 217 -10.77 -15.58 6.33
C PRO A 217 -11.77 -15.62 5.16
N ALA A 218 -12.46 -14.49 4.95
CA ALA A 218 -13.64 -14.43 4.07
C ALA A 218 -13.34 -14.77 2.60
N ARG A 219 -12.08 -14.64 2.16
CA ARG A 219 -11.65 -14.96 0.79
C ARG A 219 -11.11 -16.37 0.63
N LEU A 220 -10.92 -17.11 1.71
CA LEU A 220 -10.42 -18.48 1.65
C LEU A 220 -11.59 -19.44 1.36
N PRO A 221 -11.63 -20.10 0.18
CA PRO A 221 -12.68 -21.05 -0.12
C PRO A 221 -12.63 -22.25 0.82
N GLN A 222 -13.75 -22.89 1.00
CA GLN A 222 -13.89 -24.07 1.83
C GLN A 222 -14.63 -25.16 1.02
N PRO A 223 -14.03 -26.30 0.74
CA PRO A 223 -12.65 -26.71 1.03
C PRO A 223 -11.59 -25.99 0.17
N CYS A 224 -10.34 -26.02 0.62
CA CYS A 224 -9.20 -25.38 -0.05
C CYS A 224 -8.02 -26.36 -0.14
N SER A 225 -7.26 -26.35 -1.24
CA SER A 225 -6.00 -27.08 -1.32
C SER A 225 -4.83 -26.29 -0.68
N ILE A 226 -3.79 -26.99 -0.22
CA ILE A 226 -2.56 -26.36 0.27
C ILE A 226 -1.94 -25.49 -0.81
N GLN A 227 -1.88 -25.96 -2.06
CA GLN A 227 -1.38 -25.17 -3.19
C GLN A 227 -2.12 -23.82 -3.30
N ARG A 228 -3.44 -23.82 -3.23
CA ARG A 228 -4.24 -22.61 -3.33
C ARG A 228 -4.04 -21.69 -2.12
N LEU A 229 -3.96 -22.24 -0.91
CA LEU A 229 -3.64 -21.47 0.29
C LEU A 229 -2.32 -20.73 0.13
N VAL A 230 -1.26 -21.43 -0.29
CA VAL A 230 0.07 -20.85 -0.41
C VAL A 230 0.16 -19.90 -1.61
N SER A 231 -0.42 -20.23 -2.76
CA SER A 231 -0.33 -19.37 -3.95
C SER A 231 -1.12 -18.08 -3.82
N GLN A 232 -2.32 -18.11 -3.26
CA GLN A 232 -3.27 -16.99 -3.34
C GLN A 232 -3.49 -16.25 -2.01
N TYR A 233 -3.11 -16.83 -0.85
CA TYR A 233 -3.47 -16.27 0.45
C TYR A 233 -2.30 -15.95 1.35
N LEU A 234 -1.28 -16.81 1.45
CA LEU A 234 -0.14 -16.60 2.36
C LEU A 234 0.94 -15.76 1.68
N ASP A 235 1.33 -14.64 2.27
CA ASP A 235 2.41 -13.77 1.76
C ASP A 235 3.78 -14.31 2.18
N ILE A 236 4.23 -15.37 1.51
CA ILE A 236 5.54 -16.00 1.75
C ILE A 236 6.71 -15.13 1.27
N ALA A 237 6.44 -14.06 0.50
CA ALA A 237 7.40 -13.08 0.06
C ALA A 237 7.52 -11.87 1.00
N SER A 238 6.68 -11.78 2.04
CA SER A 238 6.78 -10.71 3.04
C SER A 238 8.01 -10.85 3.92
N VAL A 239 8.49 -9.72 4.44
CA VAL A 239 9.56 -9.70 5.45
C VAL A 239 8.95 -10.03 6.82
N PRO A 240 9.39 -11.09 7.49
CA PRO A 240 8.83 -11.47 8.78
C PRO A 240 9.20 -10.47 9.87
N ARG A 241 8.28 -10.29 10.83
CA ARG A 241 8.47 -9.46 12.01
C ARG A 241 9.02 -10.28 13.18
N ARG A 242 9.43 -9.61 14.25
CA ARG A 242 9.96 -10.26 15.46
C ARG A 242 9.03 -11.34 16.02
N SER A 243 7.73 -11.11 16.05
CA SER A 243 6.74 -12.09 16.51
C SER A 243 6.70 -13.39 15.70
N PHE A 244 7.10 -13.37 14.44
CA PHE A 244 7.27 -14.57 13.63
C PHE A 244 8.41 -15.45 14.19
N PHE A 245 9.56 -14.86 14.52
CA PHE A 245 10.72 -15.57 15.07
C PHE A 245 10.40 -16.10 16.48
N GLU A 246 9.67 -15.35 17.27
CA GLU A 246 9.22 -15.76 18.61
C GLU A 246 8.31 -17.00 18.55
N LEU A 247 7.29 -16.98 17.69
CA LEU A 247 6.41 -18.14 17.51
C LEU A 247 7.18 -19.33 16.91
N LEU A 248 8.05 -19.08 15.94
CA LEU A 248 8.85 -20.12 15.31
C LEU A 248 9.80 -20.79 16.33
N ALA A 249 10.40 -20.01 17.24
CA ALA A 249 11.21 -20.54 18.35
C ALA A 249 10.41 -21.44 19.29
N CYS A 250 9.13 -21.07 19.59
CA CYS A 250 8.25 -21.91 20.42
C CYS A 250 7.86 -23.22 19.72
N LEU A 251 7.83 -23.26 18.40
CA LEU A 251 7.50 -24.47 17.61
C LEU A 251 8.73 -25.33 17.30
N SER A 252 9.94 -24.80 17.48
CA SER A 252 11.18 -25.49 17.17
C SER A 252 11.50 -26.62 18.17
N CYS A 253 11.75 -27.81 17.65
CA CYS A 253 12.28 -28.95 18.40
C CYS A 253 13.79 -29.11 18.26
N HIS A 254 14.46 -28.34 17.37
CA HIS A 254 15.89 -28.39 17.13
C HIS A 254 16.64 -27.34 17.98
N GLU A 255 17.52 -27.79 18.88
CA GLU A 255 18.12 -26.95 19.91
C GLU A 255 18.86 -25.71 19.35
N LEU A 256 19.76 -25.90 18.38
CA LEU A 256 20.55 -24.81 17.80
C LEU A 256 19.68 -23.80 17.02
N GLU A 257 18.71 -24.30 16.25
CA GLU A 257 17.80 -23.41 15.52
C GLU A 257 16.92 -22.62 16.50
N ARG A 258 16.42 -23.28 17.55
CA ARG A 258 15.62 -22.64 18.60
C ARG A 258 16.42 -21.56 19.33
N GLU A 259 17.67 -21.81 19.69
CA GLU A 259 18.54 -20.85 20.35
C GLU A 259 18.72 -19.60 19.48
N LYS A 260 19.02 -19.78 18.19
CA LYS A 260 19.15 -18.65 17.25
C LYS A 260 17.84 -17.89 17.02
N LEU A 261 16.71 -18.59 16.96
CA LEU A 261 15.39 -17.95 16.84
C LEU A 261 15.03 -17.15 18.09
N LEU A 262 15.37 -17.64 19.30
CA LEU A 262 15.19 -16.92 20.56
C LEU A 262 16.08 -15.67 20.61
N GLU A 263 17.34 -15.75 20.17
CA GLU A 263 18.23 -14.60 20.06
C GLU A 263 17.62 -13.53 19.15
N LEU A 264 17.22 -13.90 17.92
CA LEU A 264 16.60 -12.97 16.93
C LEU A 264 15.28 -12.38 17.41
N SER A 265 14.52 -13.07 18.27
CA SER A 265 13.25 -12.57 18.82
C SER A 265 13.41 -11.77 20.11
N SER A 266 14.60 -11.76 20.72
CA SER A 266 14.85 -11.06 21.97
C SER A 266 14.99 -9.53 21.76
N ALA A 267 14.77 -8.76 22.83
CA ALA A 267 15.01 -7.32 22.82
C ALA A 267 16.51 -6.98 22.59
N GLN A 268 17.41 -7.83 23.09
CA GLN A 268 18.86 -7.68 22.91
C GLN A 268 19.29 -8.01 21.49
N GLY A 269 18.65 -8.96 20.82
CA GLY A 269 18.94 -9.38 19.45
C GLY A 269 18.32 -8.50 18.36
N GLN A 270 17.82 -7.30 18.69
CA GLN A 270 17.15 -6.43 17.72
C GLN A 270 18.07 -5.99 16.57
N GLU A 271 19.34 -5.71 16.87
CA GLU A 271 20.33 -5.35 15.84
C GLU A 271 20.63 -6.57 14.94
N ASP A 272 20.77 -7.77 15.53
CA ASP A 272 20.97 -9.02 14.78
C ASP A 272 19.79 -9.33 13.88
N LEU A 273 18.57 -9.16 14.37
CA LEU A 273 17.35 -9.30 13.56
C LEU A 273 17.34 -8.30 12.40
N CYS A 274 17.71 -7.05 12.67
CA CYS A 274 17.78 -6.01 11.64
C CYS A 274 18.80 -6.37 10.56
N GLU A 275 20.00 -6.82 10.95
CA GLU A 275 21.07 -7.24 10.06
C GLU A 275 20.72 -8.53 9.29
N TYR A 276 20.11 -9.50 9.94
CA TYR A 276 19.75 -10.77 9.33
C TYR A 276 18.54 -10.65 8.38
N CYS A 277 17.49 -9.94 8.79
CA CYS A 277 16.19 -9.99 8.15
C CYS A 277 15.73 -8.65 7.57
N THR A 278 15.65 -7.58 8.38
CA THR A 278 14.97 -6.34 7.99
C THR A 278 15.72 -5.56 6.92
N ARG A 279 17.03 -5.28 7.13
CA ARG A 279 17.86 -4.53 6.15
C ARG A 279 17.99 -5.25 4.80
N PRO A 280 18.26 -6.58 4.74
CA PRO A 280 18.33 -7.28 3.48
C PRO A 280 16.95 -7.59 2.89
N HIS A 281 15.85 -7.29 3.57
CA HIS A 281 14.49 -7.69 3.19
C HIS A 281 14.35 -9.19 2.95
N ARG A 282 14.86 -10.00 3.90
CA ARG A 282 14.75 -11.44 3.84
C ARG A 282 13.29 -11.87 3.97
N THR A 283 12.84 -12.75 3.09
CA THR A 283 11.44 -13.19 3.05
C THR A 283 11.13 -14.30 4.03
N VAL A 284 9.85 -14.51 4.36
CA VAL A 284 9.37 -15.66 5.14
C VAL A 284 9.90 -16.95 4.56
N LEU A 285 9.80 -17.15 3.24
CA LEU A 285 10.29 -18.37 2.58
C LEU A 285 11.79 -18.58 2.78
N GLU A 286 12.60 -17.51 2.63
CA GLU A 286 14.04 -17.59 2.84
C GLU A 286 14.41 -17.93 4.29
N VAL A 287 13.69 -17.36 5.27
CA VAL A 287 13.90 -17.69 6.68
C VAL A 287 13.56 -19.16 6.95
N LEU A 288 12.45 -19.67 6.42
CA LEU A 288 12.08 -21.07 6.58
C LEU A 288 13.10 -22.01 5.94
N CYS A 289 13.73 -21.61 4.83
CA CYS A 289 14.83 -22.36 4.22
C CYS A 289 16.11 -22.35 5.09
N ASP A 290 16.38 -21.25 5.83
CA ASP A 290 17.54 -21.14 6.72
C ASP A 290 17.36 -21.97 8.03
N PHE A 291 16.10 -22.30 8.42
CA PHE A 291 15.76 -23.09 9.60
C PHE A 291 14.98 -24.37 9.21
N PRO A 292 15.57 -25.30 8.44
CA PRO A 292 14.84 -26.40 7.82
C PRO A 292 14.29 -27.43 8.84
N HIS A 293 14.97 -27.67 9.96
CA HIS A 293 14.47 -28.59 10.99
C HIS A 293 13.25 -28.04 11.70
N THR A 294 13.24 -26.73 11.95
CA THR A 294 12.09 -26.04 12.53
C THR A 294 10.94 -25.97 11.55
N ALA A 295 11.22 -25.60 10.28
CA ALA A 295 10.22 -25.49 9.23
C ALA A 295 9.45 -26.82 9.01
N GLY A 296 10.16 -27.95 8.95
CA GLY A 296 9.54 -29.28 8.81
C GLY A 296 8.73 -29.73 10.04
N ALA A 297 8.89 -29.07 11.20
CA ALA A 297 8.16 -29.37 12.41
C ALA A 297 6.93 -28.46 12.64
N ILE A 298 6.70 -27.45 11.80
CA ILE A 298 5.57 -26.53 11.94
C ILE A 298 4.24 -27.27 11.72
N PRO A 299 3.35 -27.31 12.73
CA PRO A 299 2.02 -27.85 12.50
C PRO A 299 1.24 -26.97 11.52
N PRO A 300 0.55 -27.55 10.52
CA PRO A 300 -0.19 -26.77 9.50
C PRO A 300 -1.21 -25.79 10.08
N ASP A 301 -1.74 -26.04 11.27
CA ASP A 301 -2.65 -25.14 11.99
C ASP A 301 -2.05 -23.74 12.22
N TYR A 302 -0.72 -23.62 12.36
CA TYR A 302 -0.04 -22.37 12.64
C TYR A 302 0.29 -21.54 11.39
N LEU A 303 0.05 -22.04 10.18
CA LEU A 303 0.38 -21.33 8.94
C LEU A 303 -0.26 -19.93 8.85
N LEU A 304 -1.51 -19.82 9.30
CA LEU A 304 -2.27 -18.54 9.30
C LEU A 304 -1.89 -17.61 10.46
N ASP A 305 -1.21 -18.12 11.49
CA ASP A 305 -0.68 -17.29 12.59
C ASP A 305 0.74 -16.79 12.30
N LEU A 306 1.55 -17.61 11.64
CA LEU A 306 2.93 -17.27 11.25
C LEU A 306 3.00 -16.33 10.06
N ILE A 307 2.19 -16.59 9.02
CA ILE A 307 2.36 -15.95 7.72
C ILE A 307 1.19 -15.00 7.47
N PRO A 308 1.45 -13.71 7.18
CA PRO A 308 0.38 -12.77 6.87
C PRO A 308 -0.31 -13.13 5.55
N LEU A 309 -1.56 -12.67 5.41
CA LEU A 309 -2.29 -12.85 4.15
C LEU A 309 -1.79 -11.87 3.08
N ILE A 310 -1.74 -12.34 1.83
CA ILE A 310 -1.46 -11.48 0.67
C ILE A 310 -2.51 -10.36 0.62
N ARG A 311 -2.03 -9.12 0.60
CA ARG A 311 -2.88 -7.95 0.47
C ARG A 311 -2.97 -7.52 -0.99
N PRO A 312 -4.12 -7.00 -1.44
CA PRO A 312 -4.22 -6.39 -2.75
C PRO A 312 -3.33 -5.15 -2.85
N ARG A 313 -2.87 -4.84 -4.05
CA ARG A 313 -2.11 -3.63 -4.35
C ARG A 313 -2.96 -2.67 -5.16
N ALA A 314 -2.92 -1.39 -4.78
CA ALA A 314 -3.63 -0.32 -5.46
C ALA A 314 -2.76 0.28 -6.56
N PHE A 315 -3.35 0.46 -7.73
CA PHE A 315 -2.74 1.18 -8.85
C PHE A 315 -3.69 2.29 -9.30
N SER A 316 -3.13 3.48 -9.57
CA SER A 316 -3.91 4.56 -10.17
C SER A 316 -4.32 4.17 -11.58
N ILE A 317 -5.60 4.35 -11.92
CA ILE A 317 -6.12 4.05 -13.25
C ILE A 317 -5.57 5.10 -14.21
N ALA A 318 -5.05 4.66 -15.36
CA ALA A 318 -4.39 5.49 -16.38
C ALA A 318 -5.25 5.73 -17.63
N SER A 319 -6.51 5.33 -17.64
CA SER A 319 -7.47 5.48 -18.72
C SER A 319 -8.78 6.10 -18.25
N SER A 320 -9.53 6.71 -19.16
CA SER A 320 -10.91 7.12 -18.93
C SER A 320 -11.89 6.24 -19.70
N LEU A 321 -13.03 5.91 -19.09
CA LEU A 321 -14.12 5.19 -19.76
C LEU A 321 -14.72 5.97 -20.92
N LEU A 322 -14.60 7.30 -20.94
CA LEU A 322 -15.06 8.14 -22.04
C LEU A 322 -14.17 8.01 -23.28
N ALA A 323 -12.87 7.79 -23.11
CA ALA A 323 -11.91 7.58 -24.20
C ALA A 323 -11.74 6.10 -24.56
N HIS A 324 -11.84 5.22 -23.58
CA HIS A 324 -11.64 3.77 -23.72
C HIS A 324 -12.80 3.00 -23.08
N PRO A 325 -13.97 2.92 -23.72
CA PRO A 325 -15.10 2.18 -23.22
C PRO A 325 -14.72 0.70 -22.98
N SER A 326 -15.15 0.16 -21.83
CA SER A 326 -14.87 -1.23 -21.43
C SER A 326 -13.39 -1.61 -21.26
N ARG A 327 -12.49 -0.63 -21.17
CA ARG A 327 -11.05 -0.85 -20.97
C ARG A 327 -10.55 -0.13 -19.72
N LEU A 328 -9.74 -0.85 -18.94
CA LEU A 328 -9.04 -0.30 -17.78
C LEU A 328 -7.54 -0.46 -18.01
N GLN A 329 -6.80 0.66 -17.94
CA GLN A 329 -5.35 0.68 -18.10
C GLN A 329 -4.67 1.11 -16.81
N ILE A 330 -3.52 0.49 -16.51
CA ILE A 330 -2.64 0.87 -15.41
C ILE A 330 -1.20 0.99 -15.88
N LEU A 331 -0.43 1.82 -15.18
CA LEU A 331 1.01 1.98 -15.41
C LEU A 331 1.77 1.41 -14.21
N VAL A 332 2.50 0.32 -14.42
CA VAL A 332 3.15 -0.46 -13.36
C VAL A 332 4.67 -0.36 -13.46
N ALA A 333 5.30 0.26 -12.47
CA ALA A 333 6.74 0.15 -12.28
C ALA A 333 7.06 -1.21 -11.64
N VAL A 334 7.87 -2.02 -12.31
CA VAL A 334 8.31 -3.33 -11.81
C VAL A 334 9.36 -3.12 -10.73
N VAL A 335 9.01 -3.46 -9.49
CA VAL A 335 9.89 -3.25 -8.32
C VAL A 335 10.96 -4.32 -8.30
N GLN A 336 12.20 -3.91 -8.50
CA GLN A 336 13.39 -4.73 -8.34
C GLN A 336 14.55 -3.88 -7.84
N TYR A 337 15.23 -4.34 -6.79
CA TYR A 337 16.39 -3.63 -6.23
C TYR A 337 17.37 -4.60 -5.58
N GLN A 338 18.63 -4.21 -5.52
CA GLN A 338 19.69 -5.00 -4.92
C GLN A 338 19.87 -4.62 -3.45
N THR A 339 19.97 -5.62 -2.59
CA THR A 339 20.43 -5.49 -1.21
C THR A 339 21.82 -6.14 -1.10
N ARG A 340 22.30 -6.41 0.11
CA ARG A 340 23.54 -7.19 0.33
C ARG A 340 23.38 -8.68 0.01
N LEU A 341 22.17 -9.17 -0.18
CA LEU A 341 21.93 -10.55 -0.58
C LEU A 341 22.24 -10.75 -2.06
N LYS A 342 22.64 -11.95 -2.43
CA LYS A 342 23.01 -12.31 -3.82
C LYS A 342 21.83 -12.12 -4.77
N GLU A 343 20.65 -12.56 -4.35
CA GLU A 343 19.42 -12.44 -5.14
C GLU A 343 18.79 -11.06 -4.95
N PRO A 344 18.37 -10.39 -6.05
CA PRO A 344 17.69 -9.11 -5.96
C PRO A 344 16.32 -9.26 -5.31
N ARG A 345 15.90 -8.23 -4.59
CA ARG A 345 14.54 -8.14 -4.03
C ARG A 345 13.56 -7.79 -5.13
N ARG A 346 12.40 -8.46 -5.12
CA ARG A 346 11.36 -8.30 -6.12
C ARG A 346 10.01 -8.02 -5.45
N GLY A 347 9.31 -7.00 -5.93
CA GLY A 347 7.95 -6.71 -5.45
C GLY A 347 6.97 -7.79 -5.91
N LEU A 348 6.22 -8.39 -4.99
CA LEU A 348 5.30 -9.50 -5.28
C LEU A 348 4.35 -9.19 -6.45
N CYS A 349 3.54 -8.14 -6.32
CA CYS A 349 2.49 -7.82 -7.29
C CYS A 349 3.06 -7.36 -8.65
N SER A 350 4.05 -6.46 -8.63
CA SER A 350 4.59 -5.87 -9.86
C SER A 350 5.35 -6.91 -10.71
N ASN A 351 6.09 -7.81 -10.08
CA ASN A 351 6.78 -8.88 -10.81
C ASN A 351 5.82 -9.98 -11.25
N TRP A 352 4.82 -10.32 -10.43
CA TRP A 352 3.76 -11.23 -10.86
C TRP A 352 3.03 -10.69 -12.10
N LEU A 353 2.55 -9.44 -12.07
CA LEU A 353 1.93 -8.81 -13.24
C LEU A 353 2.86 -8.80 -14.46
N ALA A 354 4.14 -8.47 -14.26
CA ALA A 354 5.12 -8.42 -15.35
C ALA A 354 5.40 -9.80 -15.98
N SER A 355 5.23 -10.88 -15.23
CA SER A 355 5.41 -12.25 -15.73
C SER A 355 4.24 -12.79 -16.55
N LEU A 356 3.08 -12.14 -16.48
CA LEU A 356 1.88 -12.56 -17.20
C LEU A 356 1.96 -12.15 -18.67
N ASP A 357 1.78 -13.11 -19.58
CA ASP A 357 1.84 -12.88 -21.02
C ASP A 357 0.53 -13.31 -21.70
N PRO A 358 -0.35 -12.37 -22.06
CA PRO A 358 -1.60 -12.69 -22.74
C PRO A 358 -1.40 -13.27 -24.15
N GLY A 359 -0.19 -13.16 -24.72
CA GLY A 359 0.16 -13.76 -26.02
C GLY A 359 0.37 -15.27 -25.95
N GLN A 360 0.63 -15.83 -24.77
CA GLN A 360 0.83 -17.26 -24.58
C GLN A 360 -0.47 -18.01 -24.19
N GLY A 361 -1.53 -17.32 -23.88
CA GLY A 361 -2.83 -17.90 -23.49
C GLY A 361 -3.71 -16.91 -22.74
N PRO A 362 -4.94 -17.28 -22.44
CA PRO A 362 -5.86 -16.39 -21.71
C PRO A 362 -5.38 -16.17 -20.28
N VAL A 363 -5.11 -14.92 -19.95
CA VAL A 363 -4.72 -14.48 -18.60
C VAL A 363 -5.89 -13.75 -17.97
N ARG A 364 -6.22 -14.11 -16.73
CA ARG A 364 -7.26 -13.44 -15.93
C ARG A 364 -6.67 -12.94 -14.62
N VAL A 365 -6.96 -11.69 -14.28
CA VAL A 365 -6.42 -11.01 -13.10
C VAL A 365 -7.56 -10.61 -12.16
N PRO A 366 -7.54 -11.02 -10.88
CA PRO A 366 -8.56 -10.62 -9.91
C PRO A 366 -8.40 -9.14 -9.57
N LEU A 367 -9.43 -8.35 -9.88
CA LEU A 367 -9.42 -6.90 -9.61
C LEU A 367 -10.79 -6.35 -9.21
N TRP A 368 -10.79 -5.20 -8.55
CA TRP A 368 -11.97 -4.36 -8.26
C TRP A 368 -11.54 -2.89 -8.14
N VAL A 369 -12.48 -1.98 -8.29
CA VAL A 369 -12.21 -0.54 -8.24
C VAL A 369 -12.63 0.03 -6.89
N ARG A 370 -11.91 1.04 -6.44
CA ARG A 370 -12.20 1.84 -5.25
C ARG A 370 -11.93 3.31 -5.55
N SER A 371 -12.72 4.20 -4.94
CA SER A 371 -12.43 5.64 -5.00
C SER A 371 -11.04 5.95 -4.48
N GLY A 372 -10.29 6.70 -5.26
CA GLY A 372 -8.93 7.14 -4.96
C GLY A 372 -8.87 8.41 -4.12
N GLY A 373 -7.67 8.98 -4.02
CA GLY A 373 -7.40 10.21 -3.26
C GLY A 373 -7.65 11.51 -4.03
N LEU A 374 -7.67 11.45 -5.36
CA LEU A 374 -7.82 12.61 -6.22
C LEU A 374 -9.26 12.77 -6.69
N THR A 375 -9.76 14.00 -6.64
CA THR A 375 -11.10 14.36 -7.15
C THR A 375 -10.97 15.58 -8.04
N PHE A 376 -11.26 15.41 -9.33
CA PHE A 376 -11.18 16.50 -10.32
C PHE A 376 -12.43 17.39 -10.28
N PRO A 377 -12.31 18.67 -10.70
CA PRO A 377 -13.43 19.60 -10.65
C PRO A 377 -14.51 19.17 -11.64
N LYS A 378 -15.76 19.29 -11.19
CA LYS A 378 -16.96 19.04 -12.02
C LYS A 378 -17.51 20.30 -12.68
N THR A 379 -16.99 21.47 -12.27
CA THR A 379 -17.38 22.76 -12.84
C THR A 379 -16.65 22.92 -14.18
N PRO A 380 -17.38 23.14 -15.28
CA PRO A 380 -16.79 23.41 -16.59
C PRO A 380 -15.78 24.56 -16.54
N ASP A 381 -14.80 24.53 -17.42
CA ASP A 381 -13.75 25.55 -17.60
C ASP A 381 -12.83 25.79 -16.39
N THR A 382 -12.95 25.00 -15.32
CA THR A 382 -12.02 25.11 -14.18
C THR A 382 -10.67 24.54 -14.58
N PRO A 383 -9.58 25.36 -14.61
CA PRO A 383 -8.28 24.86 -15.01
C PRO A 383 -7.71 23.86 -13.99
N VAL A 384 -6.88 22.95 -14.45
CA VAL A 384 -6.17 21.99 -13.60
C VAL A 384 -4.67 22.03 -13.89
N ILE A 385 -3.87 22.04 -12.83
CA ILE A 385 -2.41 21.89 -12.89
C ILE A 385 -2.06 20.53 -12.29
N MET A 386 -1.46 19.67 -13.06
CA MET A 386 -1.13 18.30 -12.72
C MET A 386 0.37 18.10 -12.74
N VAL A 387 0.95 17.59 -11.66
CA VAL A 387 2.38 17.34 -11.52
C VAL A 387 2.60 15.86 -11.26
N GLY A 388 3.10 15.13 -12.25
CA GLY A 388 3.20 13.67 -12.21
C GLY A 388 4.50 13.15 -12.81
N PRO A 389 5.61 13.11 -12.07
CA PRO A 389 6.83 12.48 -12.58
C PRO A 389 6.73 10.95 -12.58
N GLY A 390 7.34 10.33 -13.59
CA GLY A 390 7.35 8.88 -13.76
C GLY A 390 5.95 8.28 -13.80
N THR A 391 5.71 7.22 -13.05
CA THR A 391 4.38 6.56 -12.98
C THR A 391 3.30 7.43 -12.31
N GLY A 392 3.68 8.55 -11.66
CA GLY A 392 2.75 9.54 -11.13
C GLY A 392 1.87 10.21 -12.19
N VAL A 393 2.22 10.09 -13.47
CA VAL A 393 1.42 10.61 -14.58
C VAL A 393 0.14 9.81 -14.82
N ALA A 394 0.04 8.56 -14.34
CA ALA A 394 -1.08 7.65 -14.61
C ALA A 394 -2.47 8.26 -14.33
N PRO A 395 -2.79 8.76 -13.11
CA PRO A 395 -4.08 9.35 -12.82
C PRO A 395 -4.34 10.63 -13.63
N PHE A 396 -3.29 11.32 -14.03
CA PHE A 396 -3.41 12.55 -14.82
C PHE A 396 -3.71 12.27 -16.30
N ARG A 397 -3.21 11.14 -16.85
CA ARG A 397 -3.65 10.69 -18.17
C ARG A 397 -5.14 10.40 -18.18
N ALA A 398 -5.64 9.66 -17.21
CA ALA A 398 -7.07 9.40 -17.06
C ALA A 398 -7.88 10.71 -16.99
N ALA A 399 -7.41 11.66 -16.17
CA ALA A 399 -8.08 12.96 -16.02
C ALA A 399 -8.07 13.79 -17.30
N ILE A 400 -6.95 13.86 -18.02
CA ILE A 400 -6.83 14.58 -19.28
C ILE A 400 -7.77 13.96 -20.32
N GLN A 401 -7.76 12.63 -20.48
CA GLN A 401 -8.66 11.93 -21.39
C GLN A 401 -10.14 12.20 -21.07
N GLU A 402 -10.52 12.12 -19.80
CA GLU A 402 -11.89 12.37 -19.35
C GLU A 402 -12.31 13.81 -19.63
N ARG A 403 -11.49 14.78 -19.24
CA ARG A 403 -11.76 16.21 -19.42
C ARG A 403 -11.80 16.61 -20.91
N VAL A 404 -10.87 16.11 -21.73
CA VAL A 404 -10.87 16.36 -23.17
C VAL A 404 -12.11 15.77 -23.85
N ALA A 405 -12.55 14.58 -23.44
CA ALA A 405 -13.80 13.98 -23.93
C ALA A 405 -15.04 14.81 -23.54
N GLN A 406 -14.97 15.57 -22.43
CA GLN A 406 -15.99 16.51 -21.99
C GLN A 406 -15.87 17.91 -22.64
N GLY A 407 -14.86 18.14 -23.50
CA GLY A 407 -14.63 19.42 -24.15
C GLY A 407 -13.77 20.41 -23.35
N GLU A 408 -13.15 19.97 -22.24
CA GLU A 408 -12.34 20.82 -21.37
C GLU A 408 -10.92 21.01 -21.91
N THR A 409 -10.44 22.24 -22.01
CA THR A 409 -9.13 22.59 -22.58
C THR A 409 -8.11 23.10 -21.55
N GLY A 410 -8.56 23.47 -20.36
CA GLY A 410 -7.73 24.05 -19.29
C GLY A 410 -6.85 23.02 -18.56
N ASN A 411 -6.10 22.16 -19.30
CA ASN A 411 -5.27 21.11 -18.75
C ASN A 411 -3.79 21.51 -18.84
N VAL A 412 -3.09 21.57 -17.70
CA VAL A 412 -1.65 21.82 -17.64
C VAL A 412 -0.98 20.63 -16.95
N LEU A 413 -0.05 19.96 -17.65
CA LEU A 413 0.68 18.81 -17.16
C LEU A 413 2.18 19.12 -17.06
N PHE A 414 2.72 19.02 -15.85
CA PHE A 414 4.15 18.97 -15.59
C PHE A 414 4.58 17.50 -15.48
N PHE A 415 5.22 17.00 -16.54
CA PHE A 415 5.71 15.62 -16.59
C PHE A 415 7.22 15.58 -16.37
N GLY A 416 7.68 14.76 -15.43
CA GLY A 416 9.10 14.56 -15.14
C GLY A 416 9.53 13.12 -15.43
N CYS A 417 10.66 12.97 -16.15
CA CYS A 417 11.28 11.65 -16.35
C CYS A 417 12.80 11.80 -16.47
N ARG A 418 13.52 10.72 -16.75
CA ARG A 418 14.98 10.80 -16.87
C ARG A 418 15.42 11.27 -18.24
N GLN A 419 14.96 10.61 -19.28
CA GLN A 419 15.39 10.84 -20.65
C GLN A 419 14.19 10.67 -21.59
N ARG A 420 14.10 11.53 -22.59
CA ARG A 420 12.99 11.55 -23.53
C ARG A 420 12.82 10.23 -24.29
N ASP A 421 13.92 9.65 -24.75
CA ASP A 421 13.96 8.43 -25.53
C ASP A 421 13.79 7.14 -24.71
N GLN A 422 13.83 7.22 -23.36
CA GLN A 422 13.81 6.06 -22.48
C GLN A 422 12.52 5.91 -21.67
N ASP A 423 12.01 6.98 -21.09
CA ASP A 423 10.92 6.95 -20.10
C ASP A 423 9.91 8.11 -20.23
N PHE A 424 9.82 8.74 -21.40
CA PHE A 424 8.78 9.71 -21.72
C PHE A 424 7.55 8.99 -22.30
N TYR A 425 6.65 8.55 -21.39
CA TYR A 425 5.46 7.78 -21.77
C TYR A 425 4.46 8.62 -22.59
N TRP A 426 3.86 8.01 -23.63
CA TRP A 426 2.76 8.56 -24.44
C TRP A 426 3.08 9.88 -25.15
N GLU A 427 4.33 10.09 -25.57
CA GLU A 427 4.75 11.32 -26.24
C GLU A 427 3.84 11.69 -27.44
N ALA A 428 3.43 10.72 -28.24
CA ALA A 428 2.54 10.94 -29.38
C ALA A 428 1.16 11.45 -28.95
N GLU A 429 0.57 10.88 -27.89
CA GLU A 429 -0.71 11.30 -27.32
C GLU A 429 -0.63 12.75 -26.80
N TRP A 430 0.45 13.08 -26.09
CA TRP A 430 0.65 14.43 -25.58
C TRP A 430 0.83 15.45 -26.70
N THR A 431 1.59 15.11 -27.73
CA THR A 431 1.83 15.99 -28.90
C THR A 431 0.53 16.27 -29.64
N GLU A 432 -0.31 15.28 -29.84
CA GLU A 432 -1.63 15.44 -30.46
C GLU A 432 -2.50 16.39 -29.63
N LEU A 433 -2.58 16.18 -28.31
CA LEU A 433 -3.39 17.02 -27.42
C LEU A 433 -2.89 18.47 -27.35
N GLN A 434 -1.58 18.69 -27.41
CA GLN A 434 -1.00 20.04 -27.53
C GLN A 434 -1.38 20.69 -28.86
N THR A 435 -1.27 19.97 -29.99
CA THR A 435 -1.63 20.47 -31.29
C THR A 435 -3.10 20.87 -31.39
N ARG A 436 -3.97 20.13 -30.70
CA ARG A 436 -5.40 20.43 -30.56
C ARG A 436 -5.73 21.56 -29.58
N GLY A 437 -4.73 22.10 -28.87
CA GLY A 437 -4.93 23.13 -27.86
C GLY A 437 -5.63 22.63 -26.57
N CYS A 438 -5.70 21.32 -26.36
CA CYS A 438 -6.36 20.70 -25.22
C CYS A 438 -5.42 20.50 -24.02
N LEU A 439 -4.12 20.63 -24.20
CA LEU A 439 -3.09 20.39 -23.19
C LEU A 439 -1.96 21.41 -23.29
N THR A 440 -1.54 21.97 -22.16
CA THR A 440 -0.24 22.61 -21.99
C THR A 440 0.68 21.62 -21.31
N LEU A 441 1.67 21.09 -22.04
CA LEU A 441 2.64 20.15 -21.53
C LEU A 441 3.95 20.84 -21.19
N VAL A 442 4.48 20.59 -20.00
CA VAL A 442 5.79 21.05 -19.52
C VAL A 442 6.60 19.84 -19.09
N THR A 443 7.74 19.62 -19.74
CA THR A 443 8.60 18.46 -19.48
C THR A 443 9.84 18.82 -18.68
N ALA A 444 10.25 17.91 -17.79
CA ALA A 444 11.49 17.98 -17.04
C ALA A 444 12.28 16.68 -17.21
N PHE A 445 13.37 16.74 -17.99
CA PHE A 445 14.27 15.62 -18.21
C PHE A 445 15.47 15.74 -17.26
N SER A 446 15.62 14.79 -16.33
CA SER A 446 16.60 14.93 -15.25
C SER A 446 17.99 14.39 -15.59
N ARG A 447 18.18 13.76 -16.77
CA ARG A 447 19.44 13.11 -17.18
C ARG A 447 19.87 13.43 -18.62
N GLU A 448 19.32 14.46 -19.23
CA GLU A 448 19.69 14.91 -20.60
C GLU A 448 20.74 16.04 -20.59
N GLN A 449 20.97 16.63 -19.45
CA GLN A 449 21.95 17.70 -19.25
C GLN A 449 22.75 17.45 -17.96
N GLU A 450 23.86 18.15 -17.79
CA GLU A 450 24.73 18.04 -16.62
C GLU A 450 23.99 18.42 -15.33
N GLN A 451 23.27 19.54 -15.35
CA GLN A 451 22.46 19.98 -14.23
C GLN A 451 21.07 19.32 -14.26
N LYS A 452 20.72 18.61 -13.20
CA LYS A 452 19.43 17.91 -13.12
C LYS A 452 18.26 18.88 -13.08
N VAL A 453 17.31 18.70 -14.01
CA VAL A 453 16.07 19.45 -14.06
C VAL A 453 14.90 18.56 -13.62
N TYR A 454 14.17 19.02 -12.62
CA TYR A 454 12.98 18.33 -12.07
C TYR A 454 11.73 19.21 -12.23
N VAL A 455 10.57 18.65 -11.96
CA VAL A 455 9.27 19.34 -12.10
C VAL A 455 9.16 20.61 -11.26
N GLN A 456 9.76 20.64 -10.06
CA GLN A 456 9.76 21.83 -9.22
C GLN A 456 10.57 23.01 -9.84
N HIS A 457 11.60 22.72 -10.62
CA HIS A 457 12.33 23.76 -11.36
C HIS A 457 11.46 24.37 -12.45
N ARG A 458 10.76 23.52 -13.22
CA ARG A 458 9.82 23.96 -14.26
C ARG A 458 8.63 24.73 -13.70
N LEU A 459 8.16 24.37 -12.49
CA LEU A 459 7.12 25.14 -11.80
C LEU A 459 7.59 26.57 -11.52
N ARG A 460 8.84 26.75 -11.00
CA ARG A 460 9.41 28.07 -10.73
C ARG A 460 9.62 28.88 -12.01
N GLU A 461 10.16 28.26 -13.06
CA GLU A 461 10.33 28.91 -14.37
C GLU A 461 9.00 29.47 -14.94
N LEU A 462 7.89 28.79 -14.67
CA LEU A 462 6.55 29.17 -15.09
C LEU A 462 5.71 29.77 -13.95
N GLY A 463 6.38 30.40 -12.99
CA GLY A 463 5.75 31.04 -11.83
C GLY A 463 4.55 31.92 -12.18
N PRO A 464 4.67 32.87 -13.12
CA PRO A 464 3.56 33.72 -13.53
C PRO A 464 2.34 32.96 -14.03
N LEU A 465 2.55 31.89 -14.81
CA LEU A 465 1.47 31.02 -15.29
C LEU A 465 0.79 30.29 -14.14
N VAL A 466 1.59 29.67 -13.25
CA VAL A 466 1.08 28.89 -12.10
C VAL A 466 0.30 29.80 -11.16
N TRP A 467 0.82 30.97 -10.83
CA TRP A 467 0.16 31.95 -9.96
C TRP A 467 -1.15 32.44 -10.61
N GLY A 468 -1.09 32.87 -11.86
CA GLY A 468 -2.27 33.37 -12.59
C GLY A 468 -3.40 32.33 -12.66
N LEU A 469 -3.06 31.05 -12.87
CA LEU A 469 -4.06 29.98 -12.87
C LEU A 469 -4.64 29.73 -11.48
N LEU A 470 -3.80 29.68 -10.43
CA LEU A 470 -4.25 29.38 -9.06
C LEU A 470 -5.04 30.52 -8.45
N ASP A 471 -4.57 31.77 -8.56
CA ASP A 471 -5.18 32.90 -7.89
C ASP A 471 -6.31 33.55 -8.71
N LEU A 472 -6.06 33.84 -9.98
CA LEU A 472 -7.03 34.57 -10.82
C LEU A 472 -8.09 33.65 -11.45
N ARG A 473 -7.71 32.41 -11.86
CA ARG A 473 -8.63 31.49 -12.54
C ARG A 473 -9.16 30.36 -11.66
N GLY A 474 -8.79 30.32 -10.40
CA GLY A 474 -9.31 29.33 -9.46
C GLY A 474 -8.87 27.89 -9.71
N ALA A 475 -7.78 27.67 -10.43
CA ALA A 475 -7.28 26.34 -10.79
C ALA A 475 -7.14 25.41 -9.59
N HIS A 476 -7.29 24.10 -9.84
CA HIS A 476 -6.95 23.05 -8.90
C HIS A 476 -5.55 22.51 -9.21
N PHE A 477 -4.79 22.21 -8.18
CA PHE A 477 -3.43 21.68 -8.27
C PHE A 477 -3.39 20.24 -7.77
N TYR A 478 -2.78 19.36 -8.55
CA TYR A 478 -2.67 17.94 -8.25
C TYR A 478 -1.22 17.49 -8.31
N LEU A 479 -0.83 16.64 -7.35
CA LEU A 479 0.51 16.07 -7.28
C LEU A 479 0.41 14.56 -7.09
N ALA A 480 1.05 13.76 -7.96
CA ALA A 480 1.11 12.32 -7.79
C ALA A 480 2.52 11.79 -8.08
N GLY A 481 2.93 10.76 -7.31
CA GLY A 481 4.22 10.10 -7.47
C GLY A 481 4.90 9.73 -6.15
N ASN A 482 6.24 9.67 -6.13
CA ASN A 482 7.01 9.25 -4.97
C ASN A 482 6.85 10.18 -3.76
N ALA A 483 6.61 9.59 -2.58
CA ALA A 483 6.34 10.33 -1.35
C ALA A 483 7.60 10.94 -0.69
N LYS A 484 8.82 10.50 -1.05
CA LYS A 484 10.02 10.74 -0.25
C LYS A 484 10.47 12.21 -0.22
N TYR A 485 10.67 12.85 -1.37
CA TYR A 485 11.19 14.23 -1.45
C TYR A 485 10.28 15.14 -2.27
N MET A 486 9.69 14.64 -3.33
CA MET A 486 8.91 15.40 -4.30
C MET A 486 7.81 16.27 -3.69
N PRO A 487 6.99 15.81 -2.71
CA PRO A 487 5.93 16.65 -2.13
C PRO A 487 6.44 17.87 -1.41
N ALA A 488 7.58 17.76 -0.71
CA ALA A 488 8.23 18.89 -0.05
C ALA A 488 8.77 19.88 -1.08
N ASP A 489 9.55 19.39 -2.06
CA ASP A 489 10.16 20.22 -3.10
C ASP A 489 9.12 20.99 -3.94
N VAL A 490 7.98 20.34 -4.26
CA VAL A 490 6.88 21.01 -4.98
C VAL A 490 6.17 22.01 -4.10
N SER A 491 5.97 21.73 -2.81
CA SER A 491 5.37 22.67 -1.87
C SER A 491 6.23 23.91 -1.67
N ASP A 492 7.55 23.72 -1.60
CA ASP A 492 8.53 24.81 -1.49
C ASP A 492 8.55 25.66 -2.78
N ALA A 493 8.48 25.01 -3.96
CA ALA A 493 8.37 25.73 -5.22
C ALA A 493 7.11 26.59 -5.30
N LEU A 494 5.96 26.04 -4.89
CA LEU A 494 4.71 26.80 -4.83
C LEU A 494 4.79 27.97 -3.85
N THR A 495 5.38 27.77 -2.68
CA THR A 495 5.58 28.83 -1.68
C THR A 495 6.44 29.96 -2.23
N SER A 496 7.54 29.64 -2.95
CA SER A 496 8.38 30.64 -3.64
C SER A 496 7.58 31.42 -4.67
N ILE A 497 6.80 30.72 -5.52
CA ILE A 497 5.94 31.35 -6.54
C ILE A 497 4.94 32.31 -5.90
N PHE A 498 4.32 31.93 -4.77
CA PHE A 498 3.34 32.80 -4.08
C PHE A 498 4.00 34.05 -3.49
N GLN A 499 5.28 33.98 -3.12
CA GLN A 499 6.04 35.14 -2.65
C GLN A 499 6.47 36.04 -3.81
N GLU A 500 7.02 35.45 -4.86
CA GLU A 500 7.60 36.18 -5.98
C GLU A 500 6.53 36.81 -6.89
N GLU A 501 5.54 36.01 -7.28
CA GLU A 501 4.49 36.45 -8.22
C GLU A 501 3.26 37.04 -7.51
N GLY A 502 2.94 36.52 -6.32
CA GLY A 502 1.80 37.00 -5.54
C GLY A 502 2.14 38.12 -4.56
N GLY A 503 3.40 38.46 -4.39
CA GLY A 503 3.86 39.46 -3.42
C GLY A 503 3.56 39.08 -1.96
N LEU A 504 3.34 37.80 -1.66
CA LEU A 504 2.95 37.35 -0.33
C LEU A 504 4.19 37.26 0.58
N SER A 505 4.01 37.63 1.86
CA SER A 505 5.03 37.32 2.87
C SER A 505 5.12 35.81 3.10
N GLY A 506 6.24 35.28 3.63
CA GLY A 506 6.40 33.86 3.91
C GLY A 506 5.26 33.23 4.70
N PRO A 507 4.80 33.84 5.84
CA PRO A 507 3.64 33.34 6.57
C PRO A 507 2.35 33.39 5.77
N ALA A 508 2.13 34.41 4.92
CA ALA A 508 0.95 34.52 4.06
C ALA A 508 0.95 33.46 2.95
N ALA A 509 2.10 33.18 2.34
CA ALA A 509 2.26 32.14 1.34
C ALA A 509 1.98 30.75 1.94
N ALA A 510 2.50 30.45 3.12
CA ALA A 510 2.20 29.21 3.84
C ALA A 510 0.69 29.09 4.18
N ALA A 511 0.06 30.18 4.60
CA ALA A 511 -1.38 30.20 4.86
C ALA A 511 -2.20 30.00 3.58
N TYR A 512 -1.75 30.54 2.44
CA TYR A 512 -2.38 30.35 1.13
C TYR A 512 -2.30 28.87 0.71
N LEU A 513 -1.14 28.23 0.80
CA LEU A 513 -0.97 26.80 0.53
C LEU A 513 -1.89 25.95 1.41
N ALA A 514 -1.91 26.22 2.70
CA ALA A 514 -2.80 25.53 3.65
C ALA A 514 -4.28 25.75 3.33
N ARG A 515 -4.67 26.92 2.78
CA ARG A 515 -6.02 27.18 2.29
C ARG A 515 -6.36 26.31 1.09
N LEU A 516 -5.47 26.21 0.10
CA LEU A 516 -5.65 25.35 -1.08
C LEU A 516 -5.85 23.88 -0.67
N GLN A 517 -5.07 23.39 0.28
CA GLN A 517 -5.20 22.03 0.82
C GLN A 517 -6.57 21.82 1.53
N ARG A 518 -6.99 22.76 2.37
CA ARG A 518 -8.27 22.67 3.09
C ARG A 518 -9.50 22.72 2.17
N THR A 519 -9.41 23.45 1.09
CA THR A 519 -10.49 23.61 0.11
C THR A 519 -10.44 22.56 -1.00
N LEU A 520 -9.55 21.55 -0.87
CA LEU A 520 -9.33 20.49 -1.86
C LEU A 520 -8.91 21.02 -3.25
N ARG A 521 -8.38 22.24 -3.30
CA ARG A 521 -7.77 22.80 -4.52
C ARG A 521 -6.31 22.42 -4.67
N PHE A 522 -5.68 21.88 -3.63
CA PHE A 522 -4.41 21.18 -3.71
C PHE A 522 -4.58 19.77 -3.12
N GLN A 523 -4.43 18.77 -3.98
CA GLN A 523 -4.60 17.36 -3.63
C GLN A 523 -3.33 16.58 -4.01
N THR A 524 -3.01 15.57 -3.19
CA THR A 524 -1.81 14.74 -3.38
C THR A 524 -2.15 13.25 -3.30
N GLU A 525 -1.59 12.46 -4.21
CA GLU A 525 -1.61 11.00 -4.18
C GLU A 525 -0.16 10.51 -4.33
N THR A 526 0.44 10.10 -3.21
CA THR A 526 1.86 9.74 -3.17
C THR A 526 2.05 8.36 -2.55
N TRP A 527 3.08 7.65 -3.01
CA TRP A 527 3.46 6.32 -2.52
C TRP A 527 4.98 6.22 -2.31
N ALA A 528 5.39 5.37 -1.38
CA ALA A 528 6.79 5.07 -1.04
C ALA A 528 7.33 3.87 -1.82
#